data_3377d88f5aa0fc8b1f9475e994c3efdf
#
_entry.id   3377d88f5aa0fc8b1f9475e994c3efdf
#
_cell.length_a   1.000
_cell.length_b   1.000
_cell.length_c   1.000
_cell.angle_alpha   90.00
_cell.angle_beta   90.00
_cell.angle_gamma   90.00
#
_symmetry.space_group_name_H-M   'P 1'
#
loop_
_entity.id
_entity.type
_entity.pdbx_description
1 polymer ?
#
loop_
_entity_poly.entity_id
_entity_poly.type
_entity_poly.pdbx_seq_one_letter_code
_entity_poly.pdbx_strand_id
1 'polypeptide(L)'
;MGVYMQGQLDIFDYIREPISITNPIRLIELFAGYGSQAMALERIGAEFEHYRIVEFDKYAVASYNAIHGTNFSTMDITKVHALDLAIEDTDHFTYLLTYSFPCTDLSVAGKQMGMSKGSGTRSGLLWEVERILTEIRDSNRELPQILFMENVPQVHDKKNIEDFKKWIDFLEGLGYTNYWQDLNAKNYGVAQNRNRCFMFSFLGNYTYKFPQPIPLQKKLKDYLEDNVDEKYYINNEKTDKLIKQLIDNGTLPQHNLDRQTDRQTDRQTDRQTDRLALTEQSISHNREKLQTVSKQDTTQESATCGQMETVLLKDQGATLDKQIDIATTLRARDYKDFDNYGSNGVIEWK
;
A
#
# COMPACT_ATOMS: atom_id res chain seq x y z
N MET A 1 -26.53 16.62 -9.62
CA MET A 1 -25.23 17.33 -9.79
C MET A 1 -25.05 18.23 -8.59
N GLY A 2 -24.53 17.69 -7.51
CA GLY A 2 -24.15 18.48 -6.33
C GLY A 2 -22.65 18.74 -6.43
N VAL A 3 -22.28 19.84 -7.07
CA VAL A 3 -20.92 20.40 -6.92
C VAL A 3 -20.95 21.09 -5.55
N TYR A 4 -20.41 20.45 -4.54
CA TYR A 4 -20.17 21.13 -3.27
C TYR A 4 -19.04 22.15 -3.52
N MET A 5 -19.41 23.41 -3.70
CA MET A 5 -18.47 24.51 -3.69
C MET A 5 -17.90 24.64 -2.28
N GLN A 6 -16.57 24.60 -2.18
CA GLN A 6 -15.86 24.92 -0.94
C GLN A 6 -16.34 26.29 -0.42
N GLY A 7 -16.99 26.30 0.73
CA GLY A 7 -17.31 27.52 1.46
C GLY A 7 -18.79 27.82 1.70
N GLN A 8 -19.73 27.08 1.13
CA GLN A 8 -21.15 27.26 1.44
C GLN A 8 -21.57 26.19 2.45
N LEU A 9 -21.72 26.57 3.73
CA LEU A 9 -22.32 25.73 4.75
C LEU A 9 -23.80 25.56 4.41
N ASP A 10 -24.24 24.31 4.25
CA ASP A 10 -25.66 23.98 4.15
C ASP A 10 -26.31 24.20 5.53
N ILE A 11 -27.59 24.59 5.57
CA ILE A 11 -28.34 24.70 6.82
C ILE A 11 -28.34 23.35 7.56
N PHE A 12 -28.24 22.24 6.84
CA PHE A 12 -28.12 20.90 7.40
C PHE A 12 -26.75 20.63 8.05
N ASP A 13 -25.69 21.38 7.73
CA ASP A 13 -24.39 21.29 8.40
C ASP A 13 -24.46 21.81 9.83
N TYR A 14 -25.41 22.68 10.14
CA TYR A 14 -25.68 23.15 11.50
C TYR A 14 -26.44 22.12 12.36
N ILE A 15 -27.08 21.14 11.74
CA ILE A 15 -27.88 20.12 12.44
C ILE A 15 -27.11 18.81 12.58
N ARG A 16 -25.99 18.65 11.84
CA ARG A 16 -25.15 17.47 11.90
C ARG A 16 -24.08 17.59 12.98
N GLU A 17 -23.96 16.57 13.79
CA GLU A 17 -22.91 16.52 14.80
C GLU A 17 -21.57 16.01 14.20
N PRO A 18 -20.42 16.53 14.64
CA PRO A 18 -19.13 15.93 14.29
C PRO A 18 -19.09 14.50 14.76
N ILE A 19 -18.53 13.60 13.92
CA ILE A 19 -18.34 12.23 14.35
C ILE A 19 -17.35 12.17 15.53
N SER A 20 -17.72 11.45 16.57
CA SER A 20 -16.87 11.14 17.72
C SER A 20 -16.96 9.66 18.03
N ILE A 21 -15.82 9.00 18.18
CA ILE A 21 -15.74 7.58 18.51
C ILE A 21 -15.30 7.50 19.97
N THR A 22 -16.17 7.02 20.83
CA THR A 22 -15.93 6.90 22.28
C THR A 22 -15.83 5.45 22.74
N ASN A 23 -16.44 4.53 22.01
CA ASN A 23 -16.40 3.11 22.32
C ASN A 23 -15.17 2.44 21.72
N PRO A 24 -14.67 1.35 22.30
CA PRO A 24 -13.62 0.52 21.69
C PRO A 24 -13.99 0.09 20.27
N ILE A 25 -13.03 0.14 19.36
CA ILE A 25 -13.25 -0.18 17.95
C ILE A 25 -13.09 -1.67 17.74
N ARG A 26 -14.06 -2.30 17.09
CA ARG A 26 -13.93 -3.62 16.47
C ARG A 26 -13.69 -3.47 14.98
N LEU A 27 -12.46 -3.75 14.55
CA LEU A 27 -12.05 -3.63 13.16
C LEU A 27 -12.43 -4.89 12.37
N ILE A 28 -13.21 -4.70 11.29
CA ILE A 28 -13.53 -5.72 10.29
C ILE A 28 -12.89 -5.30 8.99
N GLU A 29 -11.95 -6.09 8.45
CA GLU A 29 -11.26 -5.77 7.20
C GLU A 29 -11.68 -6.74 6.09
N LEU A 30 -12.50 -6.28 5.16
CA LEU A 30 -12.80 -7.01 3.92
C LEU A 30 -11.73 -6.71 2.88
N PHE A 31 -11.21 -7.74 2.20
CA PHE A 31 -10.03 -7.63 1.33
C PHE A 31 -8.81 -7.12 2.11
N ALA A 32 -8.56 -7.73 3.27
CA ALA A 32 -7.66 -7.21 4.29
C ALA A 32 -6.20 -7.07 3.83
N GLY A 33 -5.75 -7.88 2.88
CA GLY A 33 -4.34 -7.91 2.50
C GLY A 33 -3.46 -8.24 3.71
N TYR A 34 -2.49 -7.36 4.01
CA TYR A 34 -1.64 -7.48 5.21
C TYR A 34 -2.05 -6.53 6.36
N GLY A 35 -3.23 -5.87 6.28
CA GLY A 35 -3.78 -5.06 7.37
C GLY A 35 -3.31 -3.60 7.39
N SER A 36 -3.32 -2.92 6.25
CA SER A 36 -2.89 -1.51 6.19
C SER A 36 -3.79 -0.58 7.00
N GLN A 37 -5.07 -0.88 7.15
CA GLN A 37 -6.01 -0.11 7.95
C GLN A 37 -5.76 -0.34 9.45
N ALA A 38 -5.49 -1.57 9.86
CA ALA A 38 -5.05 -1.89 11.21
C ALA A 38 -3.77 -1.13 11.58
N MET A 39 -2.75 -1.16 10.71
CA MET A 39 -1.51 -0.39 10.89
C MET A 39 -1.76 1.12 11.00
N ALA A 40 -2.76 1.65 10.31
CA ALA A 40 -3.12 3.06 10.42
C ALA A 40 -3.73 3.38 11.79
N LEU A 41 -4.62 2.53 12.32
CA LEU A 41 -5.18 2.67 13.67
C LEU A 41 -4.10 2.58 14.75
N GLU A 42 -3.18 1.62 14.63
CA GLU A 42 -2.01 1.50 15.52
C GLU A 42 -1.18 2.78 15.55
N ARG A 43 -0.89 3.36 14.38
CA ARG A 43 -0.07 4.58 14.26
C ARG A 43 -0.69 5.81 14.90
N ILE A 44 -2.00 5.91 14.92
CA ILE A 44 -2.69 7.02 15.59
C ILE A 44 -2.99 6.71 17.07
N GLY A 45 -2.58 5.53 17.56
CA GLY A 45 -2.79 5.11 18.95
C GLY A 45 -4.26 4.83 19.28
N ALA A 46 -5.07 4.42 18.31
CA ALA A 46 -6.44 4.06 18.55
C ALA A 46 -6.52 2.74 19.34
N GLU A 47 -7.47 2.67 20.28
CA GLU A 47 -7.81 1.42 20.96
C GLU A 47 -8.76 0.60 20.08
N PHE A 48 -8.31 -0.56 19.60
CA PHE A 48 -9.12 -1.41 18.73
C PHE A 48 -8.76 -2.90 18.85
N GLU A 49 -9.72 -3.73 18.46
CA GLU A 49 -9.57 -5.17 18.33
C GLU A 49 -9.52 -5.57 16.85
N HIS A 50 -8.57 -6.42 16.45
CA HIS A 50 -8.60 -7.14 15.15
C HIS A 50 -9.74 -8.16 15.20
N TYR A 51 -10.96 -7.72 14.88
CA TYR A 51 -12.16 -8.51 15.17
C TYR A 51 -12.43 -9.57 14.10
N ARG A 52 -12.40 -9.18 12.83
CA ARG A 52 -12.58 -10.09 11.68
C ARG A 52 -11.76 -9.63 10.49
N ILE A 53 -11.24 -10.58 9.72
CA ILE A 53 -10.67 -10.33 8.39
C ILE A 53 -11.34 -11.24 7.36
N VAL A 54 -11.50 -10.71 6.14
CA VAL A 54 -11.91 -11.49 4.97
C VAL A 54 -10.86 -11.28 3.90
N GLU A 55 -10.02 -12.29 3.71
CA GLU A 55 -8.95 -12.32 2.73
C GLU A 55 -8.78 -13.77 2.25
N PHE A 56 -8.75 -13.98 0.94
CA PHE A 56 -8.68 -15.34 0.36
C PHE A 56 -7.24 -15.78 0.06
N ASP A 57 -6.31 -14.83 -0.08
CA ASP A 57 -4.90 -15.15 -0.35
C ASP A 57 -4.20 -15.61 0.93
N LYS A 58 -3.78 -16.86 0.94
CA LYS A 58 -3.10 -17.47 2.11
C LYS A 58 -1.79 -16.77 2.49
N TYR A 59 -1.09 -16.17 1.53
CA TYR A 59 0.16 -15.45 1.81
C TYR A 59 -0.12 -14.07 2.43
N ALA A 60 -1.18 -13.40 1.96
CA ALA A 60 -1.64 -12.16 2.57
C ALA A 60 -2.10 -12.40 4.01
N VAL A 61 -2.90 -13.44 4.27
CA VAL A 61 -3.33 -13.82 5.63
C VAL A 61 -2.13 -14.20 6.51
N ALA A 62 -1.16 -14.96 5.98
CA ALA A 62 0.05 -15.28 6.74
C ALA A 62 0.85 -14.03 7.10
N SER A 63 0.96 -13.06 6.19
CA SER A 63 1.59 -11.76 6.45
C SER A 63 0.82 -10.95 7.48
N TYR A 64 -0.51 -10.89 7.37
CA TYR A 64 -1.37 -10.23 8.35
C TYR A 64 -1.13 -10.80 9.75
N ASN A 65 -1.22 -12.12 9.89
CA ASN A 65 -1.03 -12.80 11.17
C ASN A 65 0.36 -12.54 11.76
N ALA A 66 1.41 -12.56 10.93
CA ALA A 66 2.78 -12.32 11.37
C ALA A 66 3.00 -10.86 11.83
N ILE A 67 2.41 -9.89 11.14
CA ILE A 67 2.56 -8.46 11.45
C ILE A 67 1.78 -8.11 12.73
N HIS A 68 0.56 -8.59 12.86
CA HIS A 68 -0.38 -8.18 13.92
C HIS A 68 -0.47 -9.17 15.10
N GLY A 69 0.30 -10.27 15.08
CA GLY A 69 0.26 -11.27 16.15
C GLY A 69 -1.07 -12.02 16.26
N THR A 70 -1.79 -12.17 15.14
CA THR A 70 -3.10 -12.81 15.07
C THR A 70 -3.03 -14.22 14.49
N ASN A 71 -4.16 -14.93 14.43
CA ASN A 71 -4.24 -16.29 13.87
C ASN A 71 -5.53 -16.48 13.06
N PHE A 72 -5.76 -15.63 12.08
CA PHE A 72 -6.91 -15.73 11.18
C PHE A 72 -6.68 -16.79 10.10
N SER A 73 -7.79 -17.34 9.59
CA SER A 73 -7.80 -18.22 8.41
C SER A 73 -8.27 -17.47 7.17
N THR A 74 -7.97 -18.03 6.00
CA THR A 74 -8.45 -17.48 4.72
C THR A 74 -9.97 -17.55 4.62
N MET A 75 -10.58 -16.47 4.10
CA MET A 75 -12.02 -16.40 3.83
C MET A 75 -12.27 -15.83 2.44
N ASP A 76 -13.18 -16.44 1.69
CA ASP A 76 -13.62 -15.98 0.38
C ASP A 76 -14.86 -15.10 0.55
N ILE A 77 -14.78 -13.83 0.16
CA ILE A 77 -15.87 -12.84 0.30
C ILE A 77 -17.20 -13.32 -0.31
N THR A 78 -17.16 -14.14 -1.37
CA THR A 78 -18.36 -14.66 -2.03
C THR A 78 -19.10 -15.71 -1.20
N LYS A 79 -18.48 -16.20 -0.12
CA LYS A 79 -19.02 -17.20 0.82
C LYS A 79 -19.28 -16.65 2.21
N VAL A 80 -18.89 -15.39 2.44
CA VAL A 80 -19.12 -14.71 3.72
C VAL A 80 -20.56 -14.23 3.81
N HIS A 81 -21.20 -14.48 4.92
CA HIS A 81 -22.54 -14.02 5.25
C HIS A 81 -22.55 -13.06 6.42
N ALA A 82 -23.66 -12.35 6.63
CA ALA A 82 -23.84 -11.41 7.74
C ALA A 82 -23.47 -12.01 9.10
N LEU A 83 -23.79 -13.29 9.33
CA LEU A 83 -23.49 -14.00 10.57
C LEU A 83 -21.99 -14.16 10.82
N ASP A 84 -21.20 -14.33 9.78
CA ASP A 84 -19.75 -14.54 9.90
C ASP A 84 -19.04 -13.29 10.42
N LEU A 85 -19.60 -12.10 10.17
CA LEU A 85 -19.06 -10.83 10.67
C LEU A 85 -19.37 -10.60 12.16
N ALA A 86 -20.40 -11.27 12.71
CA ALA A 86 -20.78 -11.25 14.12
C ALA A 86 -20.87 -9.82 14.71
N ILE A 87 -21.52 -8.89 13.99
CA ILE A 87 -21.75 -7.53 14.44
C ILE A 87 -22.89 -7.58 15.46
N GLU A 88 -22.55 -7.28 16.70
CA GLU A 88 -23.45 -7.36 17.86
C GLU A 88 -23.01 -6.33 18.92
N ASP A 89 -23.94 -5.87 19.76
CA ASP A 89 -23.62 -5.00 20.89
C ASP A 89 -23.01 -3.65 20.48
N THR A 90 -23.62 -3.00 19.49
CA THR A 90 -23.17 -1.72 18.94
C THR A 90 -23.28 -0.56 19.92
N ASP A 91 -23.99 -0.73 21.04
CA ASP A 91 -24.02 0.22 22.14
C ASP A 91 -22.68 0.29 22.91
N HIS A 92 -21.93 -0.81 22.95
CA HIS A 92 -20.66 -0.90 23.65
C HIS A 92 -19.43 -0.90 22.74
N PHE A 93 -19.60 -1.27 21.46
CA PHE A 93 -18.50 -1.32 20.49
C PHE A 93 -18.82 -0.50 19.25
N THR A 94 -17.80 0.17 18.72
CA THR A 94 -17.88 0.80 17.40
C THR A 94 -17.29 -0.14 16.36
N TYR A 95 -18.09 -0.61 15.42
CA TYR A 95 -17.63 -1.43 14.31
C TYR A 95 -17.16 -0.56 13.16
N LEU A 96 -15.86 -0.63 12.87
CA LEU A 96 -15.25 -0.06 11.67
C LEU A 96 -15.07 -1.19 10.65
N LEU A 97 -15.89 -1.19 9.60
CA LEU A 97 -15.77 -2.12 8.49
C LEU A 97 -15.05 -1.45 7.33
N THR A 98 -13.89 -1.98 6.97
CA THR A 98 -13.09 -1.49 5.84
C THR A 98 -13.22 -2.41 4.64
N TYR A 99 -13.20 -1.85 3.42
CA TYR A 99 -13.30 -2.63 2.19
C TYR A 99 -12.50 -1.99 1.06
N SER A 100 -11.30 -2.55 0.82
CA SER A 100 -10.40 -2.15 -0.27
C SER A 100 -10.48 -3.17 -1.39
N PHE A 101 -11.63 -3.22 -2.08
CA PHE A 101 -11.90 -4.22 -3.12
C PHE A 101 -10.94 -4.10 -4.30
N PRO A 102 -10.69 -5.19 -5.06
CA PRO A 102 -9.68 -5.21 -6.12
C PRO A 102 -9.88 -4.11 -7.17
N CYS A 103 -8.83 -3.34 -7.44
CA CYS A 103 -8.83 -2.25 -8.42
C CYS A 103 -8.35 -2.67 -9.83
N THR A 104 -8.09 -3.97 -10.07
CA THR A 104 -7.45 -4.45 -11.31
C THR A 104 -8.23 -4.15 -12.58
N ASP A 105 -9.54 -4.08 -12.49
CA ASP A 105 -10.42 -3.79 -13.63
C ASP A 105 -10.82 -2.31 -13.71
N LEU A 106 -10.40 -1.50 -12.75
CA LEU A 106 -10.59 -0.04 -12.73
C LEU A 106 -9.33 0.70 -13.18
N SER A 107 -8.16 0.23 -12.73
CA SER A 107 -6.91 0.96 -12.89
C SER A 107 -6.48 1.06 -14.36
N VAL A 108 -5.78 2.15 -14.69
CA VAL A 108 -5.20 2.42 -16.03
C VAL A 108 -4.26 1.30 -16.48
N ALA A 109 -3.62 0.61 -15.54
CA ALA A 109 -2.74 -0.53 -15.84
C ALA A 109 -3.47 -1.88 -15.92
N GLY A 110 -4.77 -1.91 -15.66
CA GLY A 110 -5.61 -3.10 -15.77
C GLY A 110 -6.35 -3.18 -17.10
N LYS A 111 -7.27 -4.15 -17.21
CA LYS A 111 -8.10 -4.31 -18.40
C LYS A 111 -9.20 -3.26 -18.54
N GLN A 112 -9.39 -2.40 -17.54
CA GLN A 112 -10.43 -1.36 -17.49
C GLN A 112 -11.83 -1.89 -17.80
N MET A 113 -12.17 -3.09 -17.34
CA MET A 113 -13.47 -3.72 -17.58
C MET A 113 -14.58 -3.14 -16.70
N GLY A 114 -14.24 -2.28 -15.72
CA GLY A 114 -15.19 -1.64 -14.83
C GLY A 114 -15.57 -2.51 -13.63
N MET A 115 -16.59 -2.03 -12.89
CA MET A 115 -17.09 -2.68 -11.68
C MET A 115 -18.58 -2.94 -11.70
N SER A 116 -19.20 -2.98 -12.87
CA SER A 116 -20.66 -3.13 -13.01
C SER A 116 -21.15 -4.42 -12.34
N LYS A 117 -22.30 -4.34 -11.71
CA LYS A 117 -22.94 -5.46 -11.02
C LYS A 117 -23.19 -6.62 -11.99
N GLY A 118 -22.76 -7.81 -11.59
CA GLY A 118 -22.90 -9.01 -12.44
C GLY A 118 -21.88 -9.12 -13.57
N SER A 119 -20.89 -8.23 -13.68
CA SER A 119 -19.86 -8.25 -14.73
C SER A 119 -18.87 -9.42 -14.63
N GLY A 120 -18.80 -10.09 -13.48
CA GLY A 120 -17.80 -11.12 -13.18
C GLY A 120 -16.37 -10.59 -13.06
N THR A 121 -16.18 -9.27 -13.05
CA THR A 121 -14.88 -8.64 -12.84
C THR A 121 -14.45 -8.71 -11.39
N ARG A 122 -13.14 -8.62 -11.14
CA ARG A 122 -12.62 -8.58 -9.75
C ARG A 122 -13.08 -7.32 -9.03
N SER A 123 -13.15 -6.19 -9.73
CA SER A 123 -13.67 -4.93 -9.18
C SER A 123 -15.18 -4.98 -8.91
N GLY A 124 -15.90 -5.91 -9.53
CA GLY A 124 -17.31 -6.23 -9.24
C GLY A 124 -17.51 -6.88 -7.86
N LEU A 125 -16.45 -7.27 -7.15
CA LEU A 125 -16.54 -7.76 -5.76
C LEU A 125 -17.01 -6.69 -4.77
N LEU A 126 -17.08 -5.41 -5.16
CA LEU A 126 -17.80 -4.38 -4.39
C LEU A 126 -19.24 -4.83 -4.07
N TRP A 127 -19.90 -5.51 -5.01
CA TRP A 127 -21.30 -5.93 -4.86
C TRP A 127 -21.48 -7.09 -3.87
N GLU A 128 -20.39 -7.76 -3.49
CA GLU A 128 -20.42 -8.70 -2.35
C GLU A 128 -20.55 -7.93 -1.01
N VAL A 129 -19.95 -6.75 -0.91
CA VAL A 129 -20.14 -5.87 0.25
C VAL A 129 -21.60 -5.41 0.32
N GLU A 130 -22.20 -5.04 -0.82
CA GLU A 130 -23.64 -4.74 -0.91
C GLU A 130 -24.50 -5.92 -0.42
N ARG A 131 -24.19 -7.13 -0.89
CA ARG A 131 -24.91 -8.36 -0.49
C ARG A 131 -24.83 -8.55 1.03
N ILE A 132 -23.66 -8.47 1.61
CA ILE A 132 -23.44 -8.67 3.05
C ILE A 132 -24.21 -7.61 3.86
N LEU A 133 -24.11 -6.32 3.51
CA LEU A 133 -24.85 -5.25 4.18
C LEU A 133 -26.37 -5.41 4.02
N THR A 134 -26.83 -5.91 2.87
CA THR A 134 -28.23 -6.26 2.63
C THR A 134 -28.69 -7.40 3.53
N GLU A 135 -27.89 -8.46 3.66
CA GLU A 135 -28.17 -9.58 4.57
C GLU A 135 -28.26 -9.13 6.03
N ILE A 136 -27.35 -8.22 6.47
CA ILE A 136 -27.39 -7.66 7.82
C ILE A 136 -28.71 -6.94 8.05
N ARG A 137 -29.09 -6.02 7.14
CA ARG A 137 -30.35 -5.27 7.20
C ARG A 137 -31.56 -6.20 7.22
N ASP A 138 -31.62 -7.14 6.26
CA ASP A 138 -32.81 -8.02 6.07
C ASP A 138 -32.95 -9.04 7.21
N SER A 139 -31.85 -9.34 7.91
CA SER A 139 -31.85 -10.14 9.12
C SER A 139 -32.21 -9.34 10.39
N ASN A 140 -32.54 -8.06 10.24
CA ASN A 140 -32.81 -7.13 11.35
C ASN A 140 -31.67 -7.10 12.38
N ARG A 141 -30.42 -7.16 11.89
CA ARG A 141 -29.20 -7.04 12.69
C ARG A 141 -28.66 -5.62 12.65
N GLU A 142 -27.77 -5.34 13.59
CA GLU A 142 -27.10 -4.05 13.68
C GLU A 142 -26.09 -3.87 12.54
N LEU A 143 -26.15 -2.71 11.88
CA LEU A 143 -25.18 -2.33 10.84
C LEU A 143 -23.91 -1.79 11.49
N PRO A 144 -22.72 -1.96 10.85
CA PRO A 144 -21.50 -1.32 11.33
C PRO A 144 -21.65 0.20 11.32
N GLN A 145 -21.25 0.87 12.39
CA GLN A 145 -21.42 2.32 12.51
C GLN A 145 -20.56 3.10 11.50
N ILE A 146 -19.42 2.55 11.11
CA ILE A 146 -18.48 3.20 10.20
C ILE A 146 -18.06 2.25 9.09
N LEU A 147 -18.21 2.69 7.85
CA LEU A 147 -17.64 2.02 6.69
C LEU A 147 -16.49 2.86 6.14
N PHE A 148 -15.42 2.20 5.69
CA PHE A 148 -14.26 2.86 5.10
C PHE A 148 -13.83 2.16 3.82
N MET A 149 -13.92 2.86 2.70
CA MET A 149 -13.48 2.41 1.38
C MET A 149 -12.13 3.03 1.01
N GLU A 150 -11.21 2.22 0.48
CA GLU A 150 -10.06 2.71 -0.28
C GLU A 150 -10.07 2.08 -1.67
N ASN A 151 -9.84 2.89 -2.72
CA ASN A 151 -9.64 2.39 -4.08
C ASN A 151 -8.85 3.41 -4.92
N VAL A 152 -8.61 3.09 -6.19
CA VAL A 152 -8.03 4.01 -7.16
C VAL A 152 -9.04 5.10 -7.55
N PRO A 153 -8.61 6.34 -7.94
CA PRO A 153 -9.54 7.41 -8.36
C PRO A 153 -10.46 7.03 -9.51
N GLN A 154 -10.07 6.04 -10.32
CA GLN A 154 -10.89 5.55 -11.42
C GLN A 154 -12.22 4.92 -10.97
N VAL A 155 -12.40 4.68 -9.68
CA VAL A 155 -13.69 4.21 -9.13
C VAL A 155 -14.83 5.17 -9.44
N HIS A 156 -14.54 6.47 -9.54
CA HIS A 156 -15.52 7.53 -9.84
C HIS A 156 -15.24 8.27 -11.16
N ASP A 157 -14.41 7.72 -12.05
CA ASP A 157 -14.20 8.30 -13.38
C ASP A 157 -15.46 8.18 -14.26
N LYS A 158 -15.43 8.82 -15.45
CA LYS A 158 -16.59 8.85 -16.37
C LYS A 158 -17.16 7.48 -16.71
N LYS A 159 -16.33 6.44 -16.69
CA LYS A 159 -16.74 5.07 -17.03
C LYS A 159 -17.45 4.37 -15.87
N ASN A 160 -17.06 4.67 -14.66
CA ASN A 160 -17.51 3.96 -13.45
C ASN A 160 -18.46 4.80 -12.58
N ILE A 161 -18.64 6.09 -12.89
CA ILE A 161 -19.40 7.04 -12.06
C ILE A 161 -20.84 6.59 -11.78
N GLU A 162 -21.51 5.95 -12.75
CA GLU A 162 -22.88 5.50 -12.54
C GLU A 162 -22.97 4.34 -11.54
N ASP A 163 -22.00 3.43 -11.56
CA ASP A 163 -21.93 2.35 -10.58
C ASP A 163 -21.50 2.88 -9.21
N PHE A 164 -20.61 3.89 -9.18
CA PHE A 164 -20.23 4.57 -7.94
C PHE A 164 -21.39 5.33 -7.29
N LYS A 165 -22.25 5.98 -8.09
CA LYS A 165 -23.47 6.62 -7.60
C LYS A 165 -24.46 5.58 -7.03
N LYS A 166 -24.70 4.46 -7.74
CA LYS A 166 -25.56 3.38 -7.23
C LYS A 166 -25.07 2.86 -5.88
N TRP A 167 -23.73 2.78 -5.71
CA TRP A 167 -23.13 2.40 -4.45
C TRP A 167 -23.44 3.42 -3.34
N ILE A 168 -23.27 4.72 -3.61
CA ILE A 168 -23.61 5.80 -2.68
C ILE A 168 -25.10 5.76 -2.35
N ASP A 169 -25.98 5.70 -3.35
CA ASP A 169 -27.44 5.66 -3.19
C ASP A 169 -27.86 4.46 -2.32
N PHE A 170 -27.21 3.30 -2.51
CA PHE A 170 -27.44 2.12 -1.68
C PHE A 170 -27.08 2.37 -0.21
N LEU A 171 -25.91 2.96 0.05
CA LEU A 171 -25.49 3.28 1.43
C LEU A 171 -26.39 4.33 2.08
N GLU A 172 -26.81 5.35 1.33
CA GLU A 172 -27.80 6.34 1.81
C GLU A 172 -29.14 5.68 2.13
N GLY A 173 -29.57 4.72 1.33
CA GLY A 173 -30.77 3.90 1.58
C GLY A 173 -30.67 3.04 2.84
N LEU A 174 -29.46 2.73 3.32
CA LEU A 174 -29.21 2.08 4.61
C LEU A 174 -29.11 3.06 5.78
N GLY A 175 -29.14 4.37 5.53
CA GLY A 175 -29.02 5.42 6.54
C GLY A 175 -27.60 5.94 6.78
N TYR A 176 -26.66 5.69 5.88
CA TYR A 176 -25.30 6.23 5.96
C TYR A 176 -25.21 7.63 5.36
N THR A 177 -24.42 8.50 6.00
CA THR A 177 -23.95 9.76 5.42
C THR A 177 -22.54 9.55 4.87
N ASN A 178 -22.32 9.87 3.58
CA ASN A 178 -21.11 9.52 2.84
C ASN A 178 -20.22 10.75 2.57
N TYR A 179 -18.90 10.59 2.77
CA TYR A 179 -17.88 11.58 2.48
C TYR A 179 -16.75 10.92 1.72
N TRP A 180 -16.40 11.41 0.55
CA TRP A 180 -15.29 10.85 -0.23
C TRP A 180 -14.40 11.94 -0.84
N GLN A 181 -13.10 11.61 -0.96
CA GLN A 181 -12.10 12.51 -1.52
C GLN A 181 -10.91 11.70 -2.05
N ASP A 182 -10.30 12.22 -3.13
CA ASP A 182 -9.02 11.71 -3.60
C ASP A 182 -7.89 12.33 -2.78
N LEU A 183 -7.06 11.47 -2.16
CA LEU A 183 -5.90 11.88 -1.39
C LEU A 183 -4.64 11.26 -1.97
N ASN A 184 -3.58 12.07 -2.06
CA ASN A 184 -2.28 11.58 -2.51
C ASN A 184 -1.31 11.48 -1.32
N ALA A 185 -0.73 10.30 -1.11
CA ALA A 185 0.16 10.01 0.01
C ALA A 185 1.29 11.04 0.18
N LYS A 186 1.81 11.60 -0.94
CA LYS A 186 2.84 12.66 -0.90
C LYS A 186 2.41 13.93 -0.17
N ASN A 187 1.10 14.20 -0.14
CA ASN A 187 0.54 15.37 0.54
C ASN A 187 0.28 15.09 2.04
N TYR A 188 0.63 13.90 2.52
CA TYR A 188 0.43 13.46 3.89
C TYR A 188 1.71 12.87 4.50
N GLY A 189 2.87 13.41 4.10
CA GLY A 189 4.16 13.08 4.70
C GLY A 189 4.82 11.80 4.19
N VAL A 190 4.26 11.13 3.17
CA VAL A 190 4.82 9.90 2.60
C VAL A 190 5.49 10.20 1.27
N ALA A 191 6.76 9.82 1.09
CA ALA A 191 7.54 10.02 -0.12
C ALA A 191 7.10 9.07 -1.26
N GLN A 192 5.78 9.01 -1.52
CA GLN A 192 5.19 8.17 -2.55
C GLN A 192 4.08 8.89 -3.29
N ASN A 193 4.14 8.91 -4.62
CA ASN A 193 3.06 9.44 -5.46
C ASN A 193 1.97 8.37 -5.61
N ARG A 194 1.11 8.26 -4.59
CA ARG A 194 -0.01 7.30 -4.53
C ARG A 194 -1.31 8.05 -4.32
N ASN A 195 -2.07 8.24 -5.39
CA ASN A 195 -3.40 8.83 -5.33
C ASN A 195 -4.46 7.75 -5.14
N ARG A 196 -5.36 7.95 -4.18
CA ARG A 196 -6.45 7.03 -3.85
C ARG A 196 -7.72 7.78 -3.51
N CYS A 197 -8.84 7.21 -3.91
CA CYS A 197 -10.15 7.60 -3.42
C CYS A 197 -10.39 6.95 -2.07
N PHE A 198 -10.65 7.78 -1.07
CA PHE A 198 -11.07 7.35 0.27
C PHE A 198 -12.51 7.77 0.48
N MET A 199 -13.33 6.87 1.01
CA MET A 199 -14.70 7.18 1.38
C MET A 199 -14.99 6.68 2.78
N PHE A 200 -15.48 7.58 3.62
CA PHE A 200 -16.09 7.25 4.91
C PHE A 200 -17.61 7.34 4.81
N SER A 201 -18.29 6.35 5.38
CA SER A 201 -19.73 6.33 5.51
C SER A 201 -20.09 6.11 6.96
N PHE A 202 -20.84 7.02 7.55
CA PHE A 202 -21.23 6.99 8.95
C PHE A 202 -22.72 6.70 9.05
N LEU A 203 -23.10 5.69 9.84
CA LEU A 203 -24.48 5.35 10.07
C LEU A 203 -25.13 6.44 10.92
N GLY A 204 -26.04 7.20 10.32
CA GLY A 204 -26.67 8.38 10.92
C GLY A 204 -26.24 9.69 10.24
N ASN A 205 -26.58 10.81 10.89
CA ASN A 205 -26.41 12.15 10.34
C ASN A 205 -25.22 12.88 10.98
N TYR A 206 -24.01 12.60 10.49
CA TYR A 206 -22.77 13.18 11.02
C TYR A 206 -22.09 14.09 10.00
N THR A 207 -21.22 15.00 10.48
CA THR A 207 -20.28 15.77 9.65
C THR A 207 -18.89 15.19 9.76
N TYR A 208 -18.17 15.16 8.63
CA TYR A 208 -16.77 14.72 8.55
C TYR A 208 -15.99 15.63 7.61
N LYS A 209 -14.74 15.93 7.98
CA LYS A 209 -13.79 16.67 7.13
C LYS A 209 -12.51 15.88 7.01
N PHE A 210 -12.06 15.67 5.78
CA PHE A 210 -10.76 15.05 5.54
C PHE A 210 -9.63 15.92 6.11
N PRO A 211 -8.53 15.27 6.57
CA PRO A 211 -7.40 16.00 7.14
C PRO A 211 -6.76 16.93 6.11
N GLN A 212 -6.23 18.05 6.57
CA GLN A 212 -5.50 18.98 5.71
C GLN A 212 -4.15 18.38 5.31
N PRO A 213 -3.67 18.66 4.09
CA PRO A 213 -2.35 18.24 3.65
C PRO A 213 -1.24 18.71 4.59
N ILE A 214 -0.21 17.87 4.77
CA ILE A 214 0.99 18.19 5.53
C ILE A 214 2.20 18.19 4.58
N PRO A 215 3.19 19.08 4.78
CA PRO A 215 4.37 19.13 3.93
C PRO A 215 5.16 17.83 3.97
N LEU A 216 5.67 17.40 2.82
CA LEU A 216 6.59 16.28 2.73
C LEU A 216 7.94 16.68 3.33
N GLN A 217 8.33 16.02 4.43
CA GLN A 217 9.58 16.30 5.13
C GLN A 217 10.73 15.41 4.65
N LYS A 218 10.44 14.17 4.29
CA LYS A 218 11.42 13.17 3.85
C LYS A 218 11.21 12.86 2.38
N LYS A 219 12.31 12.74 1.64
CA LYS A 219 12.34 12.28 0.25
C LYS A 219 12.57 10.77 0.22
N LEU A 220 12.35 10.14 -0.93
CA LEU A 220 12.59 8.70 -1.10
C LEU A 220 14.01 8.31 -0.66
N LYS A 221 15.02 9.09 -1.03
CA LYS A 221 16.42 8.85 -0.66
C LYS A 221 16.66 8.70 0.85
N ASP A 222 15.82 9.35 1.69
CA ASP A 222 15.96 9.33 3.15
C ASP A 222 15.45 8.00 3.77
N TYR A 223 14.89 7.12 2.93
CA TYR A 223 14.44 5.77 3.28
C TYR A 223 15.32 4.67 2.68
N LEU A 224 16.32 5.04 1.86
CA LEU A 224 17.20 4.06 1.24
C LEU A 224 18.27 3.61 2.25
N GLU A 225 18.60 2.32 2.20
CA GLU A 225 19.67 1.76 3.01
C GLU A 225 21.04 2.05 2.35
N ASP A 226 22.06 2.39 3.17
CA ASP A 226 23.41 2.65 2.67
C ASP A 226 24.12 1.38 2.18
N ASN A 227 23.83 0.23 2.82
CA ASN A 227 24.41 -1.06 2.50
C ASN A 227 23.31 -2.07 2.13
N VAL A 228 23.24 -2.42 0.87
CA VAL A 228 22.27 -3.39 0.32
C VAL A 228 23.04 -4.57 -0.28
N ASP A 229 22.62 -5.80 0.02
CA ASP A 229 23.21 -7.02 -0.55
C ASP A 229 23.08 -7.02 -2.09
N GLU A 230 24.15 -7.43 -2.80
CA GLU A 230 24.20 -7.45 -4.26
C GLU A 230 23.05 -8.21 -4.93
N LYS A 231 22.46 -9.19 -4.25
CA LYS A 231 21.31 -9.96 -4.77
C LYS A 231 20.06 -9.12 -5.04
N TYR A 232 19.94 -7.94 -4.37
CA TYR A 232 18.82 -7.03 -4.54
C TYR A 232 19.03 -5.99 -5.64
N TYR A 233 20.21 -5.90 -6.21
CA TYR A 233 20.45 -5.02 -7.35
C TYR A 233 20.00 -5.68 -8.65
N ILE A 234 19.39 -4.89 -9.53
CA ILE A 234 19.13 -5.32 -10.90
C ILE A 234 20.48 -5.48 -11.61
N ASN A 235 20.63 -6.55 -12.40
CA ASN A 235 21.85 -6.77 -13.15
C ASN A 235 22.05 -5.68 -14.22
N ASN A 236 23.31 -5.46 -14.63
CA ASN A 236 23.68 -4.39 -15.54
C ASN A 236 22.90 -4.43 -16.87
N GLU A 237 22.67 -5.63 -17.46
CA GLU A 237 21.94 -5.77 -18.71
C GLU A 237 20.49 -5.25 -18.62
N LYS A 238 19.78 -5.56 -17.53
CA LYS A 238 18.43 -5.05 -17.29
C LYS A 238 18.43 -3.55 -17.00
N THR A 239 19.44 -3.07 -16.29
CA THR A 239 19.62 -1.65 -16.00
C THR A 239 19.84 -0.85 -17.29
N ASP A 240 20.73 -1.30 -18.15
CA ASP A 240 21.03 -0.64 -19.44
C ASP A 240 19.79 -0.61 -20.36
N LYS A 241 19.03 -1.71 -20.41
CA LYS A 241 17.78 -1.78 -21.15
C LYS A 241 16.75 -0.79 -20.62
N LEU A 242 16.60 -0.70 -19.29
CA LEU A 242 15.68 0.26 -18.65
C LEU A 242 16.08 1.70 -18.95
N ILE A 243 17.36 2.03 -18.81
CA ILE A 243 17.88 3.37 -19.09
C ILE A 243 17.63 3.74 -20.56
N LYS A 244 17.89 2.83 -21.48
CA LYS A 244 17.60 3.04 -22.89
C LYS A 244 16.11 3.34 -23.11
N GLN A 245 15.21 2.57 -22.52
CA GLN A 245 13.77 2.83 -22.60
C GLN A 245 13.40 4.21 -22.04
N LEU A 246 14.01 4.65 -20.92
CA LEU A 246 13.77 5.95 -20.32
C LEU A 246 14.28 7.10 -21.18
N ILE A 247 15.36 6.88 -21.93
CA ILE A 247 15.87 7.85 -22.92
C ILE A 247 14.95 7.89 -24.14
N ASP A 248 14.58 6.73 -24.68
CA ASP A 248 13.75 6.62 -25.89
C ASP A 248 12.36 7.25 -25.69
N ASN A 249 11.81 7.19 -24.47
CA ASN A 249 10.53 7.84 -24.12
C ASN A 249 10.68 9.29 -23.62
N GLY A 250 11.88 9.85 -23.63
CA GLY A 250 12.15 11.24 -23.26
C GLY A 250 12.17 11.54 -21.76
N THR A 251 12.15 10.52 -20.92
CA THR A 251 12.21 10.69 -19.46
C THR A 251 13.63 11.04 -18.99
N LEU A 252 14.66 10.48 -19.64
CA LEU A 252 16.05 10.77 -19.37
C LEU A 252 16.72 11.43 -20.58
N PRO A 253 17.68 12.37 -20.37
CA PRO A 253 18.48 12.96 -21.45
C PRO A 253 19.44 11.95 -22.08
N GLN A 254 19.66 12.05 -23.41
CA GLN A 254 20.53 11.16 -24.19
C GLN A 254 21.96 11.04 -23.66
N HIS A 255 22.53 12.11 -23.10
CA HIS A 255 23.92 12.15 -22.61
C HIS A 255 24.20 11.25 -21.38
N ASN A 256 23.18 10.66 -20.80
CA ASN A 256 23.36 9.74 -19.67
C ASN A 256 23.91 8.36 -20.07
N LEU A 257 23.77 7.96 -21.34
CA LEU A 257 24.38 6.74 -21.86
C LEU A 257 25.92 6.84 -21.92
N ASP A 258 26.43 8.00 -22.36
CA ASP A 258 27.87 8.19 -22.56
C ASP A 258 28.64 8.21 -21.21
N ARG A 259 28.03 8.73 -20.15
CA ARG A 259 28.63 8.76 -18.82
C ARG A 259 28.65 7.40 -18.12
N GLN A 260 27.79 6.45 -18.49
CA GLN A 260 27.75 5.12 -17.89
C GLN A 260 28.89 4.22 -18.38
N THR A 261 29.28 4.35 -19.62
CA THR A 261 30.39 3.57 -20.20
C THR A 261 31.69 3.84 -19.46
N ASP A 262 31.97 5.11 -19.16
CA ASP A 262 33.17 5.54 -18.43
C ASP A 262 33.16 5.02 -16.96
N ARG A 263 32.02 5.01 -16.30
CA ARG A 263 31.86 4.57 -14.90
C ARG A 263 31.85 3.06 -14.71
N GLN A 264 31.39 2.29 -15.68
CA GLN A 264 31.47 0.83 -15.63
C GLN A 264 32.92 0.37 -15.63
N THR A 265 33.79 1.09 -16.36
CA THR A 265 35.22 0.82 -16.39
C THR A 265 35.87 1.11 -15.04
N ASP A 266 35.54 2.25 -14.41
CA ASP A 266 36.08 2.62 -13.11
C ASP A 266 35.63 1.65 -12.00
N ARG A 267 34.34 1.23 -11.99
CA ARG A 267 33.83 0.27 -11.01
C ARG A 267 34.42 -1.12 -11.13
N GLN A 268 34.73 -1.58 -12.33
CA GLN A 268 35.39 -2.88 -12.51
C GLN A 268 36.82 -2.85 -11.95
N THR A 269 37.48 -1.69 -12.05
CA THR A 269 38.82 -1.48 -11.53
C THR A 269 38.80 -1.41 -10.00
N ASP A 270 37.88 -0.65 -9.40
CA ASP A 270 37.70 -0.54 -7.94
C ASP A 270 37.31 -1.89 -7.32
N ARG A 271 36.38 -2.64 -7.93
CA ARG A 271 35.99 -3.98 -7.44
C ARG A 271 37.12 -5.01 -7.52
N GLN A 272 37.99 -4.90 -8.50
CA GLN A 272 39.17 -5.75 -8.58
C GLN A 272 40.17 -5.40 -7.48
N THR A 273 40.37 -4.14 -7.19
CA THR A 273 41.24 -3.64 -6.13
C THR A 273 40.71 -4.03 -4.73
N ASP A 274 39.40 -3.89 -4.49
CA ASP A 274 38.76 -4.30 -3.23
C ASP A 274 38.78 -5.82 -3.04
N ARG A 275 38.59 -6.62 -4.11
CA ARG A 275 38.75 -8.09 -4.04
C ARG A 275 40.17 -8.52 -3.70
N LEU A 276 41.14 -7.85 -4.25
CA LEU A 276 42.55 -8.11 -3.93
C LEU A 276 42.87 -7.75 -2.47
N ALA A 277 42.39 -6.61 -2.00
CA ALA A 277 42.53 -6.17 -0.61
C ALA A 277 41.84 -7.11 0.41
N LEU A 278 40.61 -7.55 0.11
CA LEU A 278 39.88 -8.54 0.93
C LEU A 278 40.57 -9.93 0.92
N THR A 279 41.18 -10.31 -0.19
CA THR A 279 41.93 -11.58 -0.28
C THR A 279 43.21 -11.50 0.55
N GLU A 280 43.92 -10.38 0.54
CA GLU A 280 45.10 -10.16 1.37
C GLU A 280 44.78 -10.11 2.86
N GLN A 281 43.68 -9.44 3.24
CA GLN A 281 43.17 -9.44 4.62
C GLN A 281 42.73 -10.83 5.10
N SER A 282 42.09 -11.63 4.23
CA SER A 282 41.72 -13.03 4.54
C SER A 282 42.94 -13.91 4.74
N ILE A 283 43.99 -13.70 3.97
CA ILE A 283 45.28 -14.44 4.09
C ILE A 283 46.00 -14.05 5.38
N SER A 284 46.00 -12.76 5.74
CA SER A 284 46.59 -12.29 7.02
C SER A 284 45.82 -12.81 8.22
N HIS A 285 44.47 -12.75 8.19
CA HIS A 285 43.60 -13.26 9.26
C HIS A 285 43.69 -14.78 9.45
N ASN A 286 43.84 -15.53 8.37
CA ASN A 286 44.08 -16.98 8.44
C ASN A 286 45.48 -17.34 8.97
N ARG A 287 46.47 -16.48 8.74
CA ARG A 287 47.80 -16.64 9.36
C ARG A 287 47.80 -16.40 10.86
N GLU A 288 47.02 -15.42 11.35
CA GLU A 288 46.85 -15.16 12.77
C GLU A 288 45.99 -16.26 13.47
N LYS A 289 44.95 -16.81 12.79
CA LYS A 289 44.16 -17.92 13.33
C LYS A 289 44.94 -19.25 13.45
N LEU A 290 45.92 -19.51 12.61
CA LEU A 290 46.79 -20.66 12.74
C LEU A 290 47.75 -20.58 13.94
N GLN A 291 47.92 -19.41 14.56
CA GLN A 291 48.70 -19.20 15.77
C GLN A 291 47.88 -19.22 17.07
N THR A 292 46.53 -19.24 17.00
CA THR A 292 45.63 -19.18 18.16
C THR A 292 44.68 -20.35 18.33
N VAL A 293 44.87 -21.48 17.61
CA VAL A 293 44.11 -22.70 17.87
C VAL A 293 44.72 -23.43 19.08
N SER A 294 44.56 -22.87 20.24
CA SER A 294 44.45 -23.57 21.52
C SER A 294 43.66 -22.69 22.48
N LYS A 295 42.39 -22.91 22.56
CA LYS A 295 41.50 -22.81 23.73
C LYS A 295 40.07 -22.33 23.38
N GLN A 296 39.17 -23.31 23.62
CA GLN A 296 37.84 -23.23 24.21
C GLN A 296 36.67 -22.64 23.39
N ASP A 297 35.87 -23.53 22.95
CA ASP A 297 34.43 -23.90 23.19
C ASP A 297 33.46 -22.86 23.74
N THR A 298 32.29 -22.92 23.08
CA THR A 298 30.88 -22.88 23.56
C THR A 298 30.07 -21.58 23.41
N THR A 299 28.97 -21.82 22.71
CA THR A 299 27.55 -21.49 22.90
C THR A 299 26.95 -20.23 22.24
N GLN A 300 26.02 -20.42 21.43
CA GLN A 300 24.54 -20.28 21.37
C GLN A 300 24.00 -19.45 20.22
N GLU A 301 23.06 -20.11 19.56
CA GLU A 301 22.17 -19.58 18.51
C GLU A 301 21.19 -18.53 19.01
N SER A 302 20.86 -17.57 18.19
CA SER A 302 19.55 -16.91 18.24
C SER A 302 19.09 -16.52 16.82
N ALA A 303 17.87 -16.95 16.51
CA ALA A 303 17.17 -16.70 15.28
C ALA A 303 16.72 -15.24 15.16
N THR A 304 16.86 -14.63 13.99
CA THR A 304 16.24 -13.36 13.67
C THR A 304 15.31 -13.48 12.47
N CYS A 305 14.11 -12.96 12.68
CA CYS A 305 12.98 -12.84 11.78
C CYS A 305 13.33 -12.06 10.50
N GLY A 306 12.91 -12.60 9.35
CA GLY A 306 13.14 -11.98 8.05
C GLY A 306 12.25 -10.76 7.81
N GLN A 307 12.88 -9.66 7.43
CA GLN A 307 12.21 -8.45 6.94
C GLN A 307 11.85 -8.59 5.46
N MET A 308 10.65 -8.16 5.09
CA MET A 308 10.24 -8.02 3.69
C MET A 308 10.96 -6.83 3.07
N GLU A 309 11.84 -7.10 2.09
CA GLU A 309 12.68 -6.09 1.48
C GLU A 309 12.08 -5.51 0.19
N THR A 310 12.15 -4.20 0.09
CA THR A 310 11.82 -3.42 -1.11
C THR A 310 13.04 -3.44 -2.04
N VAL A 311 12.87 -3.90 -3.27
CA VAL A 311 13.95 -3.92 -4.27
C VAL A 311 14.21 -2.50 -4.77
N LEU A 312 15.38 -1.97 -4.51
CA LEU A 312 15.85 -0.66 -4.92
C LEU A 312 17.00 -0.78 -5.92
N LEU A 313 16.92 0.01 -6.98
CA LEU A 313 18.02 0.21 -7.92
C LEU A 313 18.90 1.35 -7.44
N LYS A 314 20.16 1.05 -7.13
CA LYS A 314 21.17 2.06 -6.81
C LYS A 314 22.15 2.18 -7.97
N ASP A 315 22.23 3.32 -8.60
CA ASP A 315 23.36 3.69 -9.45
C ASP A 315 24.12 4.88 -8.86
N GLN A 316 25.45 4.83 -8.84
CA GLN A 316 26.26 5.85 -8.21
C GLN A 316 26.61 6.95 -9.20
N GLY A 317 26.10 8.12 -8.95
CA GLY A 317 26.72 9.38 -9.33
C GLY A 317 26.26 10.07 -10.61
N ALA A 318 25.02 10.52 -10.67
CA ALA A 318 24.67 11.75 -11.37
C ALA A 318 23.58 12.46 -10.60
N THR A 319 23.85 13.68 -10.17
CA THR A 319 22.84 14.59 -9.65
C THR A 319 22.01 15.05 -10.85
N LEU A 320 20.86 14.44 -11.06
CA LEU A 320 19.78 15.08 -11.79
C LEU A 320 19.09 16.04 -10.82
N ASP A 321 19.33 17.29 -11.03
CA ASP A 321 18.74 18.38 -10.25
C ASP A 321 17.27 18.64 -10.67
N LYS A 322 16.50 17.57 -10.81
CA LYS A 322 15.02 17.56 -10.89
C LYS A 322 14.48 16.15 -10.63
N GLN A 323 14.29 15.83 -9.36
CA GLN A 323 13.02 15.37 -8.82
C GLN A 323 12.51 13.99 -9.29
N ILE A 324 13.14 12.93 -8.80
CA ILE A 324 12.36 11.75 -8.40
C ILE A 324 12.41 11.68 -6.86
N ASP A 325 11.81 12.67 -6.22
CA ASP A 325 11.69 12.71 -4.76
C ASP A 325 10.58 11.80 -4.22
N ILE A 326 9.78 11.21 -5.12
CA ILE A 326 8.57 10.48 -4.78
C ILE A 326 8.50 9.20 -5.62
N ALA A 327 8.51 8.05 -4.95
CA ALA A 327 8.32 6.76 -5.61
C ALA A 327 6.89 6.60 -6.13
N THR A 328 6.74 5.99 -7.31
CA THR A 328 5.46 5.44 -7.74
C THR A 328 5.19 4.14 -6.97
N THR A 329 3.92 3.80 -6.80
CA THR A 329 3.55 2.56 -6.12
C THR A 329 3.98 1.34 -6.96
N LEU A 330 4.84 0.50 -6.39
CA LEU A 330 5.16 -0.81 -6.98
C LEU A 330 3.93 -1.72 -6.93
N ARG A 331 3.67 -2.44 -8.02
CA ARG A 331 2.58 -3.41 -8.10
C ARG A 331 3.12 -4.81 -7.92
N ALA A 332 2.32 -5.72 -7.40
CA ALA A 332 2.69 -7.12 -7.21
C ALA A 332 3.19 -7.84 -8.49
N ARG A 333 2.91 -7.30 -9.69
CA ARG A 333 3.40 -7.80 -10.98
C ARG A 333 4.76 -7.25 -11.39
N ASP A 334 5.17 -6.13 -10.83
CA ASP A 334 6.34 -5.38 -11.32
C ASP A 334 7.65 -6.16 -11.08
N TYR A 335 7.65 -7.10 -10.13
CA TYR A 335 8.79 -7.99 -9.91
C TYR A 335 8.92 -9.10 -10.97
N LYS A 336 7.85 -9.41 -11.74
CA LYS A 336 7.85 -10.46 -12.77
C LYS A 336 8.16 -9.93 -14.16
N ASP A 337 7.75 -8.70 -14.47
CA ASP A 337 7.82 -8.11 -15.80
C ASP A 337 8.17 -6.61 -15.74
N PHE A 338 9.43 -6.30 -15.48
CA PHE A 338 9.94 -4.93 -15.68
C PHE A 338 9.86 -4.49 -17.15
N ASP A 339 9.66 -5.44 -18.06
CA ASP A 339 9.70 -5.22 -19.50
C ASP A 339 8.44 -4.54 -20.08
N ASN A 340 7.30 -4.53 -19.40
CA ASN A 340 6.04 -4.10 -20.02
C ASN A 340 5.46 -2.76 -19.52
N TYR A 341 5.95 -2.17 -18.42
CA TYR A 341 5.39 -0.94 -17.88
C TYR A 341 6.45 -0.09 -17.17
N GLY A 342 7.28 0.58 -17.94
CA GLY A 342 8.46 1.35 -17.51
C GLY A 342 8.28 2.51 -16.55
N SER A 343 7.42 2.42 -15.54
CA SER A 343 7.15 3.56 -14.66
C SER A 343 7.28 3.28 -13.15
N ASN A 344 7.67 2.06 -12.74
CA ASN A 344 7.58 1.68 -11.33
C ASN A 344 8.93 1.30 -10.68
N GLY A 345 10.04 1.56 -11.32
CA GLY A 345 11.37 1.44 -10.73
C GLY A 345 11.83 2.76 -10.11
N VAL A 346 12.58 2.68 -9.02
CA VAL A 346 13.30 3.82 -8.47
C VAL A 346 14.74 3.75 -8.95
N ILE A 347 15.17 4.76 -9.70
CA ILE A 347 16.56 4.91 -10.13
C ILE A 347 17.15 6.05 -9.32
N GLU A 348 18.12 5.74 -8.46
CA GLU A 348 18.91 6.76 -7.76
C GLU A 348 20.20 7.01 -8.55
N TRP A 349 20.43 8.25 -8.90
CA TRP A 349 21.69 8.72 -9.46
C TRP A 349 22.49 9.38 -8.34
N LYS A 350 23.67 8.85 -8.06
CA LYS A 350 24.66 9.52 -7.18
C LYS A 350 25.55 10.43 -7.99
#